data_a53bbacbb43d62b1c262b6420740c1e5
#
_entry.id   a53bbacbb43d62b1c262b6420740c1e5
#
_cell.length_a   1.000
_cell.length_b   1.000
_cell.length_c   1.000
_cell.angle_alpha   90.00
_cell.angle_beta   90.00
_cell.angle_gamma   90.00
#
_symmetry.space_group_name_H-M   'P 1'
#
loop_
_entity.id
_entity.type
_entity.pdbx_description
1 polymer ?
#
loop_
_entity_poly.entity_id
_entity_poly.type
_entity_poly.pdbx_seq_one_letter_code
_entity_poly.pdbx_strand_id
1 'polypeptide(L)'
;MASLYTARQPDGQGRIHYTDEEHGTWRILIARQLAALDGKACDEYQAGLARLDLPLNRIPQLGEINAALMPATGWSVAAVPALISFDHFFALLADRRFPVATFIRRRDELDYLQEPDIFHEIFGHCAMLTNPAFAHFTHLYGRLGLHASKEERVYLARLYWFTVEFGLLQGEEGLRIYGGGILLSLIHISEPTRRYAI
;
A
#
# COMPACT_ATOMS: atom_id res chain seq x y z
N MET A 1 -20.00 6.37 -5.41
CA MET A 1 -19.50 7.67 -5.90
C MET A 1 -18.58 7.37 -7.08
N ALA A 2 -18.56 8.20 -8.12
CA ALA A 2 -17.58 8.05 -9.19
C ALA A 2 -16.24 8.57 -8.68
N SER A 3 -15.13 7.87 -9.02
CA SER A 3 -13.77 8.33 -8.71
C SER A 3 -13.46 9.65 -9.42
N LEU A 4 -12.68 10.51 -8.77
CA LEU A 4 -12.14 11.74 -9.34
C LEU A 4 -10.90 11.46 -10.23
N TYR A 5 -10.34 10.25 -10.12
CA TYR A 5 -9.09 9.86 -10.77
C TYR A 5 -9.35 8.81 -11.85
N THR A 6 -8.54 8.87 -12.90
CA THR A 6 -8.60 7.89 -14.01
C THR A 6 -7.40 6.96 -13.94
N ALA A 7 -7.67 5.69 -13.68
CA ALA A 7 -6.64 4.65 -13.69
C ALA A 7 -6.07 4.47 -15.11
N ARG A 8 -4.76 4.28 -15.20
CA ARG A 8 -4.06 3.92 -16.42
C ARG A 8 -4.30 2.45 -16.73
N GLN A 9 -4.62 2.14 -17.99
CA GLN A 9 -4.81 0.75 -18.39
C GLN A 9 -3.48 0.16 -18.86
N PRO A 10 -3.14 -1.08 -18.45
CA PRO A 10 -2.01 -1.79 -19.04
C PRO A 10 -2.24 -2.04 -20.54
N ASP A 11 -1.20 -1.93 -21.33
CA ASP A 11 -1.21 -2.31 -22.75
C ASP A 11 -1.24 -3.83 -22.94
N GLY A 12 -1.22 -4.28 -24.20
CA GLY A 12 -1.24 -5.70 -24.56
C GLY A 12 -0.03 -6.51 -24.05
N GLN A 13 1.00 -5.85 -23.53
CA GLN A 13 2.18 -6.46 -22.89
C GLN A 13 2.15 -6.31 -21.35
N GLY A 14 1.06 -5.79 -20.80
CA GLY A 14 0.91 -5.54 -19.36
C GLY A 14 1.67 -4.31 -18.84
N ARG A 15 2.18 -3.44 -19.72
CA ARG A 15 2.92 -2.23 -19.36
C ARG A 15 1.97 -1.04 -19.21
N ILE A 16 2.23 -0.23 -18.21
CA ILE A 16 1.49 1.01 -17.96
C ILE A 16 2.37 2.18 -18.39
N HIS A 17 1.84 3.03 -19.26
CA HIS A 17 2.54 4.20 -19.77
C HIS A 17 2.24 5.42 -18.90
N TYR A 18 3.27 5.92 -18.22
CA TYR A 18 3.22 7.12 -17.40
C TYR A 18 3.96 8.26 -18.11
N THR A 19 3.53 9.49 -17.88
CA THR A 19 4.19 10.69 -18.39
C THR A 19 5.43 11.05 -17.56
N ASP A 20 6.30 11.93 -18.09
CA ASP A 20 7.46 12.43 -17.35
C ASP A 20 7.06 13.21 -16.09
N GLU A 21 5.91 13.87 -16.11
CA GLU A 21 5.34 14.57 -14.95
C GLU A 21 4.94 13.56 -13.85
N GLU A 22 4.28 12.48 -14.22
CA GLU A 22 3.90 11.40 -13.29
C GLU A 22 5.15 10.73 -12.68
N HIS A 23 6.16 10.45 -13.49
CA HIS A 23 7.46 9.98 -12.99
C HIS A 23 8.14 11.01 -12.08
N GLY A 24 7.99 12.30 -12.38
CA GLY A 24 8.45 13.39 -11.53
C GLY A 24 7.77 13.45 -10.17
N THR A 25 6.45 13.19 -10.13
CA THR A 25 5.68 13.10 -8.87
C THR A 25 6.18 11.92 -8.01
N TRP A 26 6.38 10.75 -8.62
CA TRP A 26 6.96 9.58 -7.94
C TRP A 26 8.31 9.90 -7.31
N ARG A 27 9.24 10.53 -8.05
CA ARG A 27 10.57 10.91 -7.53
C ARG A 27 10.48 11.77 -6.27
N ILE A 28 9.57 12.73 -6.27
CA ILE A 28 9.39 13.62 -5.11
C ILE A 28 8.86 12.81 -3.92
N LEU A 29 7.83 11.99 -4.13
CA LEU A 29 7.19 11.21 -3.07
C LEU A 29 8.18 10.22 -2.44
N ILE A 30 8.88 9.43 -3.26
CA ILE A 30 9.79 8.40 -2.74
C ILE A 30 10.98 9.02 -1.99
N ALA A 31 11.54 10.11 -2.49
CA ALA A 31 12.63 10.80 -1.81
C ALA A 31 12.21 11.38 -0.45
N ARG A 32 11.01 12.00 -0.38
CA ARG A 32 10.45 12.54 0.86
C ARG A 32 10.18 11.45 1.89
N GLN A 33 9.58 10.34 1.45
CA GLN A 33 9.21 9.26 2.36
C GLN A 33 10.40 8.48 2.87
N LEU A 34 11.37 8.14 2.02
CA LEU A 34 12.60 7.47 2.48
C LEU A 34 13.33 8.29 3.54
N ALA A 35 13.43 9.61 3.37
CA ALA A 35 14.03 10.49 4.37
C ALA A 35 13.22 10.55 5.69
N ALA A 36 11.89 10.44 5.61
CA ALA A 36 11.02 10.52 6.78
C ALA A 36 10.94 9.22 7.59
N LEU A 37 11.19 8.06 6.97
CA LEU A 37 11.05 6.74 7.61
C LEU A 37 12.24 6.30 8.44
N ASP A 38 13.37 6.99 8.33
CA ASP A 38 14.59 6.62 9.05
C ASP A 38 14.34 6.53 10.56
N GLY A 39 14.67 5.39 11.15
CA GLY A 39 14.46 5.08 12.56
C GLY A 39 12.99 4.98 13.02
N LYS A 40 12.00 5.00 12.12
CA LYS A 40 10.56 5.02 12.48
C LYS A 40 9.79 3.81 11.96
N ALA A 41 10.12 3.32 10.78
CA ALA A 41 9.51 2.11 10.24
C ALA A 41 10.04 0.86 10.96
N CYS A 42 9.20 -0.19 11.07
CA CYS A 42 9.64 -1.46 11.62
C CYS A 42 10.64 -2.17 10.69
N ASP A 43 11.42 -3.07 11.24
CA ASP A 43 12.46 -3.79 10.51
C ASP A 43 11.89 -4.64 9.37
N GLU A 44 10.72 -5.24 9.58
CA GLU A 44 10.04 -6.03 8.57
C GLU A 44 9.65 -5.19 7.34
N TYR A 45 9.17 -3.96 7.59
CA TYR A 45 8.86 -3.04 6.50
C TYR A 45 10.13 -2.60 5.76
N GLN A 46 11.19 -2.26 6.48
CA GLN A 46 12.47 -1.85 5.88
C GLN A 46 13.09 -2.99 5.06
N ALA A 47 13.09 -4.22 5.59
CA ALA A 47 13.53 -5.41 4.86
C ALA A 47 12.68 -5.67 3.60
N GLY A 48 11.37 -5.47 3.71
CA GLY A 48 10.45 -5.58 2.58
C GLY A 48 10.70 -4.52 1.51
N LEU A 49 10.93 -3.27 1.91
CA LEU A 49 11.25 -2.17 1.00
C LEU A 49 12.56 -2.42 0.25
N ALA A 50 13.59 -2.91 0.95
CA ALA A 50 14.85 -3.32 0.34
C ALA A 50 14.66 -4.46 -0.67
N ARG A 51 13.76 -5.42 -0.40
CA ARG A 51 13.44 -6.53 -1.31
C ARG A 51 12.67 -6.07 -2.56
N LEU A 52 11.79 -5.08 -2.41
CA LEU A 52 11.05 -4.50 -3.55
C LEU A 52 11.97 -3.76 -4.52
N ASP A 53 13.09 -3.24 -4.07
CA ASP A 53 14.08 -2.47 -4.85
C ASP A 53 13.43 -1.43 -5.76
N LEU A 54 12.60 -0.57 -5.16
CA LEU A 54 11.78 0.37 -5.90
C LEU A 54 12.63 1.41 -6.66
N PRO A 55 12.34 1.65 -7.96
CA PRO A 55 13.07 2.67 -8.72
C PRO A 55 12.83 4.06 -8.14
N LEU A 56 13.91 4.82 -7.94
CA LEU A 56 13.85 6.17 -7.37
C LEU A 56 13.45 7.23 -8.40
N ASN A 57 13.59 6.95 -9.67
CA ASN A 57 13.44 7.91 -10.76
C ASN A 57 12.17 7.76 -11.61
N ARG A 58 11.39 6.73 -11.39
CA ARG A 58 10.17 6.42 -12.15
C ARG A 58 9.19 5.58 -11.35
N ILE A 59 7.94 5.56 -11.77
CA ILE A 59 6.93 4.62 -11.27
C ILE A 59 7.32 3.20 -11.70
N PRO A 60 7.34 2.21 -10.77
CA PRO A 60 7.59 0.82 -11.11
C PRO A 60 6.44 0.24 -11.96
N GLN A 61 6.74 -0.75 -12.77
CA GLN A 61 5.72 -1.57 -13.42
C GLN A 61 5.23 -2.66 -12.45
N LEU A 62 3.98 -3.07 -12.56
CA LEU A 62 3.41 -4.11 -11.70
C LEU A 62 4.16 -5.45 -11.79
N GLY A 63 4.75 -5.74 -12.96
CA GLY A 63 5.60 -6.92 -13.15
C GLY A 63 6.86 -6.90 -12.29
N GLU A 64 7.45 -5.72 -12.02
CA GLU A 64 8.62 -5.57 -11.15
C GLU A 64 8.24 -5.88 -9.69
N ILE A 65 7.08 -5.41 -9.25
CA ILE A 65 6.55 -5.72 -7.92
C ILE A 65 6.25 -7.22 -7.77
N ASN A 66 5.64 -7.82 -8.80
CA ASN A 66 5.37 -9.26 -8.82
C ASN A 66 6.65 -10.10 -8.76
N ALA A 67 7.73 -9.67 -9.42
CA ALA A 67 9.03 -10.34 -9.38
C ALA A 67 9.61 -10.40 -7.96
N ALA A 68 9.28 -9.44 -7.09
CA ALA A 68 9.71 -9.43 -5.69
C ALA A 68 8.73 -10.21 -4.77
N LEU A 69 7.42 -10.05 -4.97
CA LEU A 69 6.40 -10.64 -4.09
C LEU A 69 6.23 -12.15 -4.29
N MET A 70 6.22 -12.61 -5.54
CA MET A 70 5.97 -14.03 -5.86
C MET A 70 6.96 -14.98 -5.18
N PRO A 71 8.30 -14.79 -5.26
CA PRO A 71 9.24 -15.66 -4.59
C PRO A 71 9.24 -15.51 -3.07
N ALA A 72 8.82 -14.35 -2.54
CA ALA A 72 8.81 -14.09 -1.10
C ALA A 72 7.64 -14.78 -0.39
N THR A 73 6.42 -14.64 -0.91
CA THR A 73 5.18 -15.05 -0.22
C THR A 73 4.11 -15.64 -1.14
N GLY A 74 4.36 -15.74 -2.44
CA GLY A 74 3.38 -16.16 -3.43
C GLY A 74 2.29 -15.11 -3.72
N TRP A 75 2.53 -13.85 -3.35
CA TRP A 75 1.63 -12.75 -3.66
C TRP A 75 1.98 -12.09 -4.99
N SER A 76 0.97 -11.46 -5.58
CA SER A 76 1.11 -10.58 -6.73
C SER A 76 0.24 -9.34 -6.56
N VAL A 77 0.39 -8.37 -7.46
CA VAL A 77 -0.47 -7.18 -7.51
C VAL A 77 -1.41 -7.26 -8.72
N ALA A 78 -2.59 -6.67 -8.58
CA ALA A 78 -3.59 -6.57 -9.63
C ALA A 78 -3.91 -5.12 -9.93
N ALA A 79 -3.82 -4.71 -11.21
CA ALA A 79 -4.28 -3.40 -11.63
C ALA A 79 -5.79 -3.26 -11.40
N VAL A 80 -6.19 -2.21 -10.70
CA VAL A 80 -7.60 -1.90 -10.44
C VAL A 80 -7.86 -0.42 -10.72
N PRO A 81 -9.13 -0.01 -10.99
CA PRO A 81 -9.51 1.40 -10.92
C PRO A 81 -9.38 1.90 -9.45
N ALA A 82 -9.38 3.22 -9.26
CA ALA A 82 -9.17 3.84 -7.95
C ALA A 82 -10.09 3.27 -6.85
N LEU A 83 -11.36 3.09 -7.16
CA LEU A 83 -12.34 2.51 -6.24
C LEU A 83 -12.86 1.17 -6.77
N ILE A 84 -12.84 0.16 -5.92
CA ILE A 84 -13.40 -1.17 -6.18
C ILE A 84 -14.43 -1.54 -5.11
N SER A 85 -15.33 -2.47 -5.43
CA SER A 85 -16.29 -2.98 -4.44
C SER A 85 -15.60 -3.81 -3.35
N PHE A 86 -16.20 -3.89 -2.17
CA PHE A 86 -15.71 -4.78 -1.11
C PHE A 86 -15.61 -6.25 -1.56
N ASP A 87 -16.58 -6.73 -2.35
CA ASP A 87 -16.53 -8.10 -2.87
C ASP A 87 -15.31 -8.33 -3.75
N HIS A 88 -14.99 -7.38 -4.63
CA HIS A 88 -13.81 -7.46 -5.48
C HIS A 88 -12.52 -7.36 -4.66
N PHE A 89 -12.47 -6.44 -3.69
CA PHE A 89 -11.33 -6.28 -2.78
C PHE A 89 -11.04 -7.59 -2.02
N PHE A 90 -12.04 -8.17 -1.36
CA PHE A 90 -11.86 -9.41 -0.62
C PHE A 90 -11.52 -10.60 -1.53
N ALA A 91 -12.11 -10.66 -2.74
CA ALA A 91 -11.78 -11.70 -3.71
C ALA A 91 -10.30 -11.66 -4.13
N LEU A 92 -9.77 -10.47 -4.39
CA LEU A 92 -8.36 -10.29 -4.72
C LEU A 92 -7.44 -10.72 -3.56
N LEU A 93 -7.71 -10.27 -2.33
CA LEU A 93 -6.90 -10.66 -1.17
C LEU A 93 -6.97 -12.18 -0.89
N ALA A 94 -8.14 -12.79 -1.05
CA ALA A 94 -8.31 -14.22 -0.91
C ALA A 94 -7.55 -15.03 -1.99
N ASP A 95 -7.28 -14.43 -3.14
CA ASP A 95 -6.46 -14.99 -4.23
C ASP A 95 -4.98 -14.56 -4.15
N ARG A 96 -4.54 -13.98 -3.02
CA ARG A 96 -3.20 -13.44 -2.83
C ARG A 96 -2.80 -12.42 -3.89
N ARG A 97 -3.74 -11.59 -4.28
CA ARG A 97 -3.55 -10.48 -5.20
C ARG A 97 -3.88 -9.19 -4.50
N PHE A 98 -2.90 -8.29 -4.41
CA PHE A 98 -3.11 -6.99 -3.79
C PHE A 98 -3.61 -5.99 -4.84
N PRO A 99 -4.74 -5.31 -4.63
CA PRO A 99 -5.25 -4.31 -5.57
C PRO A 99 -4.32 -3.10 -5.60
N VAL A 100 -3.96 -2.64 -6.78
CA VAL A 100 -3.13 -1.46 -7.00
C VAL A 100 -3.83 -0.53 -7.99
N ALA A 101 -4.26 0.63 -7.51
CA ALA A 101 -4.74 1.70 -8.37
C ALA A 101 -3.58 2.20 -9.25
N THR A 102 -3.83 2.33 -10.55
CA THR A 102 -2.77 2.57 -11.54
C THR A 102 -2.62 4.04 -11.96
N PHE A 103 -3.21 4.96 -11.22
CA PHE A 103 -2.96 6.40 -11.33
C PHE A 103 -1.96 6.85 -10.27
N ILE A 104 -1.32 7.99 -10.47
CA ILE A 104 -0.57 8.69 -9.44
C ILE A 104 -1.19 10.07 -9.22
N ARG A 105 -1.14 10.56 -7.97
CA ARG A 105 -1.61 11.90 -7.59
C ARG A 105 -0.92 12.99 -8.38
N ARG A 106 -1.58 14.14 -8.51
CA ARG A 106 -0.98 15.33 -9.12
C ARG A 106 -0.03 16.03 -8.14
N ARG A 107 0.76 16.97 -8.64
CA ARG A 107 1.73 17.72 -7.83
C ARG A 107 1.09 18.60 -6.77
N ASP A 108 -0.12 19.08 -7.00
CA ASP A 108 -0.90 19.87 -6.03
C ASP A 108 -1.52 19.01 -4.91
N GLU A 109 -1.46 17.67 -5.04
CA GLU A 109 -1.97 16.68 -4.08
C GLU A 109 -0.86 15.93 -3.32
N LEU A 110 0.38 16.40 -3.37
CA LEU A 110 1.54 15.71 -2.74
C LEU A 110 1.35 15.49 -1.24
N ASP A 111 0.70 16.40 -0.54
CA ASP A 111 0.53 16.36 0.91
C ASP A 111 -0.79 15.74 1.36
N TYR A 112 -1.78 15.68 0.48
CA TYR A 112 -3.08 15.09 0.77
C TYR A 112 -3.72 14.47 -0.48
N LEU A 113 -4.18 13.24 -0.38
CA LEU A 113 -4.84 12.50 -1.44
C LEU A 113 -6.15 11.90 -0.93
N GLN A 114 -7.23 12.01 -1.70
CA GLN A 114 -8.55 11.51 -1.32
C GLN A 114 -8.71 10.01 -1.55
N GLU A 115 -8.11 9.47 -2.60
CA GLU A 115 -8.20 8.05 -2.97
C GLU A 115 -6.78 7.47 -3.11
N PRO A 116 -6.52 6.24 -2.65
CA PRO A 116 -5.19 5.65 -2.72
C PRO A 116 -4.72 5.53 -4.18
N ASP A 117 -3.52 6.03 -4.43
CA ASP A 117 -2.84 5.98 -5.72
C ASP A 117 -1.76 4.89 -5.76
N ILE A 118 -1.10 4.70 -6.90
CA ILE A 118 -0.06 3.68 -7.06
C ILE A 118 1.09 3.84 -6.04
N PHE A 119 1.40 5.07 -5.61
CA PHE A 119 2.42 5.29 -4.58
C PHE A 119 1.94 4.78 -3.23
N HIS A 120 0.70 5.07 -2.85
CA HIS A 120 0.09 4.57 -1.63
C HIS A 120 0.11 3.03 -1.59
N GLU A 121 -0.37 2.39 -2.65
CA GLU A 121 -0.51 0.94 -2.68
C GLU A 121 0.85 0.22 -2.69
N ILE A 122 1.81 0.69 -3.47
CA ILE A 122 3.10 0.02 -3.59
C ILE A 122 4.00 0.35 -2.40
N PHE A 123 4.24 1.63 -2.14
CA PHE A 123 5.14 2.05 -1.06
C PHE A 123 4.54 1.75 0.31
N GLY A 124 3.25 2.02 0.51
CA GLY A 124 2.59 1.83 1.81
C GLY A 124 2.38 0.36 2.19
N HIS A 125 2.03 -0.50 1.23
CA HIS A 125 1.56 -1.86 1.56
C HIS A 125 2.42 -2.99 1.01
N CYS A 126 2.97 -2.89 -0.20
CA CYS A 126 3.65 -4.03 -0.82
C CYS A 126 4.90 -4.48 -0.08
N ALA A 127 5.60 -3.60 0.63
CA ALA A 127 6.75 -3.96 1.43
C ALA A 127 6.40 -4.99 2.51
N MET A 128 5.31 -4.78 3.25
CA MET A 128 4.85 -5.72 4.28
C MET A 128 4.37 -7.05 3.70
N LEU A 129 3.85 -7.08 2.47
CA LEU A 129 3.45 -8.32 1.80
C LEU A 129 4.63 -9.26 1.49
N THR A 130 5.88 -8.78 1.58
CA THR A 130 7.08 -9.64 1.51
C THR A 130 7.31 -10.43 2.81
N ASN A 131 6.68 -10.02 3.93
CA ASN A 131 6.76 -10.72 5.20
C ASN A 131 5.72 -11.85 5.24
N PRO A 132 6.11 -13.13 5.50
CA PRO A 132 5.19 -14.27 5.45
C PRO A 132 4.04 -14.19 6.45
N ALA A 133 4.24 -13.64 7.64
CA ALA A 133 3.20 -13.53 8.66
C ALA A 133 2.14 -12.50 8.25
N PHE A 134 2.57 -11.33 7.77
CA PHE A 134 1.67 -10.29 7.28
C PHE A 134 0.92 -10.72 6.02
N ALA A 135 1.61 -11.37 5.09
CA ALA A 135 1.03 -11.93 3.87
C ALA A 135 -0.04 -13.01 4.19
N HIS A 136 0.24 -13.87 5.18
CA HIS A 136 -0.73 -14.87 5.65
C HIS A 136 -1.96 -14.22 6.31
N PHE A 137 -1.75 -13.24 7.18
CA PHE A 137 -2.82 -12.44 7.79
C PHE A 137 -3.71 -11.82 6.72
N THR A 138 -3.12 -11.15 5.72
CA THR A 138 -3.86 -10.47 4.65
C THR A 138 -4.66 -11.46 3.80
N HIS A 139 -4.12 -12.65 3.54
CA HIS A 139 -4.84 -13.72 2.84
C HIS A 139 -6.04 -14.22 3.65
N LEU A 140 -5.86 -14.51 4.95
CA LEU A 140 -6.96 -14.94 5.82
C LEU A 140 -8.03 -13.85 5.94
N TYR A 141 -7.62 -12.60 6.05
CA TYR A 141 -8.52 -11.45 6.06
C TYR A 141 -9.39 -11.41 4.80
N GLY A 142 -8.78 -11.59 3.62
CA GLY A 142 -9.50 -11.68 2.35
C GLY A 142 -10.53 -12.81 2.34
N ARG A 143 -10.15 -13.99 2.79
CA ARG A 143 -11.05 -15.15 2.88
C ARG A 143 -12.22 -14.95 3.85
N LEU A 144 -11.96 -14.34 4.99
CA LEU A 144 -13.03 -14.01 5.95
C LEU A 144 -14.02 -13.00 5.34
N GLY A 145 -13.52 -11.96 4.68
CA GLY A 145 -14.36 -10.93 4.07
C GLY A 145 -15.25 -11.42 2.94
N LEU A 146 -14.84 -12.46 2.19
CA LEU A 146 -15.66 -13.08 1.15
C LEU A 146 -16.96 -13.67 1.70
N HIS A 147 -16.92 -14.22 2.91
CA HIS A 147 -18.05 -14.92 3.53
C HIS A 147 -18.76 -14.08 4.59
N ALA A 148 -18.23 -12.89 4.89
CA ALA A 148 -18.75 -12.00 5.90
C ALA A 148 -20.07 -11.33 5.50
N SER A 149 -21.01 -11.23 6.43
CA SER A 149 -22.21 -10.39 6.32
C SER A 149 -21.84 -8.91 6.20
N LYS A 150 -22.80 -8.05 5.88
CA LYS A 150 -22.58 -6.60 5.82
C LYS A 150 -22.13 -6.03 7.17
N GLU A 151 -22.71 -6.53 8.26
CA GLU A 151 -22.39 -6.14 9.63
C GLU A 151 -20.97 -6.55 10.00
N GLU A 152 -20.57 -7.78 9.71
CA GLU A 152 -19.22 -8.28 9.95
C GLU A 152 -18.16 -7.54 9.14
N ARG A 153 -18.48 -7.13 7.92
CA ARG A 153 -17.58 -6.32 7.09
C ARG A 153 -17.26 -4.95 7.70
N VAL A 154 -18.14 -4.37 8.50
CA VAL A 154 -17.86 -3.14 9.26
C VAL A 154 -16.74 -3.39 10.29
N TYR A 155 -16.77 -4.54 10.99
CA TYR A 155 -15.69 -4.91 11.91
C TYR A 155 -14.39 -5.21 11.17
N LEU A 156 -14.46 -5.92 10.05
CA LEU A 156 -13.29 -6.18 9.21
C LEU A 156 -12.68 -4.88 8.68
N ALA A 157 -13.47 -3.92 8.23
CA ALA A 157 -12.98 -2.63 7.79
C ALA A 157 -12.23 -1.89 8.91
N ARG A 158 -12.73 -1.94 10.15
CA ARG A 158 -12.05 -1.37 11.32
C ARG A 158 -10.75 -2.12 11.64
N LEU A 159 -10.77 -3.46 11.56
CA LEU A 159 -9.56 -4.26 11.75
C LEU A 159 -8.48 -3.87 10.74
N TYR A 160 -8.84 -3.74 9.46
CA TYR A 160 -7.92 -3.30 8.40
C TYR A 160 -7.34 -1.92 8.69
N TRP A 161 -8.22 -0.99 9.08
CA TRP A 161 -7.84 0.36 9.44
C TRP A 161 -6.82 0.39 10.59
N PHE A 162 -7.09 -0.31 11.68
CA PHE A 162 -6.20 -0.31 12.85
C PHE A 162 -4.96 -1.19 12.73
N THR A 163 -4.86 -2.02 11.70
CA THR A 163 -3.70 -2.89 11.45
C THR A 163 -2.96 -2.48 10.19
N VAL A 164 -3.55 -2.74 9.03
CA VAL A 164 -2.87 -2.55 7.75
C VAL A 164 -2.60 -1.09 7.43
N GLU A 165 -3.52 -0.19 7.81
CA GLU A 165 -3.37 1.25 7.56
C GLU A 165 -2.62 1.99 8.69
N PHE A 166 -2.97 1.71 9.95
CA PHE A 166 -2.48 2.48 11.09
C PHE A 166 -1.74 1.62 12.12
N GLY A 167 -1.20 0.49 11.72
CA GLY A 167 -0.53 -0.44 12.61
C GLY A 167 0.81 0.06 13.14
N LEU A 168 1.01 -0.16 14.45
CA LEU A 168 2.24 0.14 15.18
C LEU A 168 2.73 -1.12 15.89
N LEU A 169 4.04 -1.27 16.01
CA LEU A 169 4.71 -2.31 16.78
C LEU A 169 5.52 -1.68 17.93
N GLN A 170 5.46 -2.28 19.10
CA GLN A 170 6.37 -1.96 20.19
C GLN A 170 7.64 -2.79 20.03
N GLY A 171 8.73 -2.15 19.60
CA GLY A 171 10.06 -2.74 19.57
C GLY A 171 10.88 -2.40 20.82
N GLU A 172 12.11 -2.93 20.89
CA GLU A 172 13.03 -2.66 22.01
C GLU A 172 13.41 -1.18 22.09
N GLU A 173 13.56 -0.52 20.95
CA GLU A 173 13.91 0.90 20.84
C GLU A 173 12.69 1.86 20.78
N GLY A 174 11.48 1.39 21.10
CA GLY A 174 10.25 2.16 21.09
C GLY A 174 9.27 1.77 19.99
N LEU A 175 8.29 2.63 19.72
CA LEU A 175 7.26 2.40 18.71
C LEU A 175 7.85 2.43 17.30
N ARG A 176 7.43 1.46 16.48
CA ARG A 176 7.76 1.35 15.06
C ARG A 176 6.49 1.25 14.23
N ILE A 177 6.52 1.79 13.03
CA ILE A 177 5.38 1.89 12.13
C ILE A 177 5.44 0.77 11.09
N TYR A 178 4.32 0.08 10.88
CA TYR A 178 4.15 -0.85 9.74
C TYR A 178 2.91 -0.53 8.91
N GLY A 179 1.98 0.28 9.42
CA GLY A 179 0.74 0.62 8.73
C GLY A 179 0.94 1.60 7.59
N GLY A 180 0.41 1.26 6.38
CA GLY A 180 0.62 2.01 5.15
C GLY A 180 0.15 3.46 5.21
N GLY A 181 -1.00 3.70 5.84
CA GLY A 181 -1.54 5.05 5.99
C GLY A 181 -0.67 5.96 6.85
N ILE A 182 -0.05 5.45 7.93
CA ILE A 182 0.90 6.23 8.74
C ILE A 182 2.20 6.42 7.98
N LEU A 183 2.73 5.37 7.36
CA LEU A 183 3.99 5.43 6.60
C LEU A 183 3.99 6.48 5.48
N LEU A 184 2.80 6.86 4.99
CA LEU A 184 2.64 7.85 3.93
C LEU A 184 2.32 9.26 4.44
N SER A 185 2.01 9.41 5.72
CA SER A 185 1.67 10.68 6.33
C SER A 185 2.85 11.26 7.09
N LEU A 186 3.46 12.31 6.56
CA LEU A 186 4.60 13.00 7.20
C LEU A 186 4.27 13.51 8.60
N ILE A 187 3.03 13.94 8.84
CA ILE A 187 2.57 14.43 10.15
C ILE A 187 2.50 13.26 11.14
N HIS A 188 1.95 12.12 10.73
CA HIS A 188 1.79 10.95 11.59
C HIS A 188 3.12 10.23 11.84
N ILE A 189 4.03 10.20 10.88
CA ILE A 189 5.39 9.70 11.06
C ILE A 189 6.16 10.51 12.10
N SER A 190 5.96 11.83 12.13
CA SER A 190 6.65 12.71 13.08
C SER A 190 6.10 12.61 14.49
N GLU A 191 4.80 12.33 14.66
CA GLU A 191 4.12 12.22 15.96
C GLU A 191 3.13 11.04 16.02
N PRO A 192 3.61 9.78 15.97
CA PRO A 192 2.72 8.61 15.83
C PRO A 192 1.78 8.40 17.01
N THR A 193 2.04 9.00 18.17
CA THR A 193 1.32 8.74 19.42
C THR A 193 0.24 9.78 19.78
N ARG A 194 0.15 10.93 19.10
CA ARG A 194 -0.64 12.06 19.62
C ARG A 194 -2.13 12.07 19.26
N ARG A 195 -2.64 11.29 18.31
CA ARG A 195 -4.03 11.47 17.83
C ARG A 195 -4.89 10.21 17.65
N TYR A 196 -4.43 9.03 17.94
CA TYR A 196 -5.21 7.80 17.70
C TYR A 196 -5.43 6.91 18.93
N ALA A 197 -5.22 7.44 20.13
CA ALA A 197 -5.74 6.84 21.34
C ALA A 197 -7.21 7.31 21.52
N ILE A 198 -8.14 6.71 20.76
CA ILE A 198 -9.58 6.76 21.02
C ILE A 198 -10.08 5.32 21.01
#